data_75eba8fb124cffbc3779faa16140c29f
#
_entry.id   75eba8fb124cffbc3779faa16140c29f
#
_cell.length_a   1.000
_cell.length_b   1.000
_cell.length_c   1.000
_cell.angle_alpha   90.00
_cell.angle_beta   90.00
_cell.angle_gamma   90.00
#
_symmetry.space_group_name_H-M   'P 1'
#
loop_
_entity.id
_entity.type
_entity.pdbx_description
1 polymer ?
#
loop_
_entity_poly.entity_id
_entity_poly.type
_entity_poly.pdbx_seq_one_letter_code
_entity_poly.pdbx_strand_id
1 'polypeptide(L)'
;MAETEVKSNSCADDLEKHVMKVFEEATKDCEDKVLKEIFDSIGDYGDLNKYAISVFNSMANDKFIEVARELFKPRSESTAVLPDVAIYTVVIWACISAGKIMAAHKVYHHMIANGVAPTSCTYIILINTLATNSSSDVNFVGYAKKYFLEMLDKGMTPISSSYMAVFKAIARQEPVEKAREFLEQIQTKGFSPKLDVPHFDVAYMEEAMNALKMSDLLINATTDNKLQKLYREWSTTRKPLRDEFPKMYKALKADGNDDQAMELYRRAWDTNIIPEVVLHTGVIEDCLKAGNTECALKAYRTMLATGVAPNSYTYTVLIKGLTADPHFVEDAKKCLLEMMDKGMRPNAATYTAVIEGFARQEDKEAEEEGKQFVEVMMGKGLEPNVKAMMEVLKGRPKGVIRRVISIVLSKLKG
;
A
#
# COMPACT_ATOMS: atom_id res chain seq x y z
N MET A 1 -4.78 -13.38 48.13
CA MET A 1 -4.53 -13.81 46.72
C MET A 1 -5.46 -14.93 46.27
N ALA A 2 -6.08 -15.73 47.13
CA ALA A 2 -6.98 -16.83 46.77
C ALA A 2 -8.44 -16.41 46.45
N GLU A 3 -8.92 -15.27 46.95
CA GLU A 3 -10.30 -14.82 46.70
C GLU A 3 -10.51 -14.14 45.32
N THR A 4 -9.42 -13.72 44.67
CA THR A 4 -9.49 -13.10 43.32
C THR A 4 -9.51 -14.14 42.20
N GLU A 5 -8.95 -15.32 42.38
CA GLU A 5 -8.97 -16.42 41.41
C GLU A 5 -10.34 -17.14 41.36
N VAL A 6 -11.04 -17.26 42.48
CA VAL A 6 -12.36 -17.95 42.51
C VAL A 6 -13.46 -17.10 41.86
N LYS A 7 -13.38 -15.76 41.93
CA LYS A 7 -14.34 -14.87 41.24
C LYS A 7 -14.10 -14.80 39.75
N SER A 8 -12.86 -15.00 39.27
CA SER A 8 -12.58 -15.00 37.83
C SER A 8 -13.08 -16.27 37.12
N ASN A 9 -13.07 -17.43 37.79
CA ASN A 9 -13.56 -18.70 37.21
C ASN A 9 -15.10 -18.74 37.09
N SER A 10 -15.84 -18.22 38.06
CA SER A 10 -17.31 -18.23 37.98
C SER A 10 -17.83 -17.28 36.87
N CYS A 11 -17.15 -16.19 36.62
CA CYS A 11 -17.47 -15.25 35.55
C CYS A 11 -17.18 -15.84 34.15
N ALA A 12 -16.12 -16.64 34.01
CA ALA A 12 -15.78 -17.33 32.80
C ALA A 12 -16.83 -18.40 32.44
N ASP A 13 -17.29 -19.19 33.43
CA ASP A 13 -18.29 -20.25 33.25
C ASP A 13 -19.68 -19.70 32.84
N ASP A 14 -20.05 -18.52 33.35
CA ASP A 14 -21.34 -17.88 33.01
C ASP A 14 -21.29 -17.27 31.60
N LEU A 15 -20.15 -16.74 31.21
CA LEU A 15 -19.93 -16.26 29.84
C LEU A 15 -19.99 -17.41 28.84
N GLU A 16 -19.32 -18.55 29.14
CA GLU A 16 -19.33 -19.75 28.32
C GLU A 16 -20.74 -20.25 28.08
N LYS A 17 -21.55 -20.40 29.14
CA LYS A 17 -22.94 -20.83 29.03
C LYS A 17 -23.79 -19.88 28.18
N HIS A 18 -23.56 -18.57 28.31
CA HIS A 18 -24.31 -17.58 27.52
C HIS A 18 -23.89 -17.63 26.03
N VAL A 19 -22.61 -17.73 25.75
CA VAL A 19 -22.08 -17.89 24.41
C VAL A 19 -22.61 -19.16 23.77
N MET A 20 -22.55 -20.31 24.47
CA MET A 20 -23.05 -21.58 23.97
C MET A 20 -24.57 -21.52 23.71
N LYS A 21 -25.34 -20.84 24.55
CA LYS A 21 -26.79 -20.66 24.33
C LYS A 21 -27.06 -19.87 23.06
N VAL A 22 -26.36 -18.76 22.81
CA VAL A 22 -26.51 -17.95 21.59
C VAL A 22 -26.09 -18.76 20.37
N PHE A 23 -25.05 -19.58 20.49
CA PHE A 23 -24.60 -20.52 19.46
C PHE A 23 -25.64 -21.60 19.16
N GLU A 24 -26.20 -22.25 20.18
CA GLU A 24 -27.24 -23.26 20.03
C GLU A 24 -28.51 -22.69 19.39
N GLU A 25 -28.90 -21.48 19.76
CA GLU A 25 -30.02 -20.78 19.16
C GLU A 25 -29.74 -20.40 17.71
N ALA A 26 -28.53 -19.91 17.39
CA ALA A 26 -28.12 -19.56 16.05
C ALA A 26 -27.96 -20.77 15.10
N THR A 27 -27.69 -21.95 15.65
CA THR A 27 -27.54 -23.20 14.87
C THR A 27 -28.83 -24.00 14.76
N LYS A 28 -29.82 -23.78 15.61
CA LYS A 28 -31.08 -24.55 15.62
C LYS A 28 -31.84 -24.51 14.30
N ASP A 29 -31.83 -23.36 13.62
CA ASP A 29 -32.53 -23.13 12.36
C ASP A 29 -31.60 -23.16 11.15
N CYS A 30 -30.34 -23.56 11.33
CA CYS A 30 -29.33 -23.53 10.26
C CYS A 30 -29.18 -24.92 9.64
N GLU A 31 -29.89 -25.17 8.52
CA GLU A 31 -29.65 -26.33 7.66
C GLU A 31 -28.27 -26.27 6.96
N ASP A 32 -27.51 -25.17 7.18
CA ASP A 32 -26.23 -24.94 6.53
C ASP A 32 -25.11 -25.65 7.26
N LYS A 33 -24.67 -26.77 6.68
CA LYS A 33 -23.56 -27.59 7.16
C LYS A 33 -22.29 -26.80 7.45
N VAL A 34 -22.03 -25.73 6.70
CA VAL A 34 -20.84 -24.86 6.83
C VAL A 34 -20.91 -24.02 8.10
N LEU A 35 -22.07 -23.46 8.44
CA LEU A 35 -22.23 -22.72 9.69
C LEU A 35 -22.07 -23.66 10.90
N LYS A 36 -22.65 -24.87 10.83
CA LYS A 36 -22.49 -25.87 11.87
C LYS A 36 -21.03 -26.27 12.07
N GLU A 37 -20.29 -26.54 10.99
CA GLU A 37 -18.85 -26.85 11.04
C GLU A 37 -18.03 -25.70 11.66
N ILE A 38 -18.39 -24.44 11.37
CA ILE A 38 -17.72 -23.27 11.97
C ILE A 38 -18.05 -23.19 13.46
N PHE A 39 -19.28 -23.37 13.85
CA PHE A 39 -19.68 -23.37 15.24
C PHE A 39 -19.06 -24.54 16.01
N ASP A 40 -19.02 -25.72 15.44
CA ASP A 40 -18.36 -26.89 16.02
C ASP A 40 -16.83 -26.65 16.16
N SER A 41 -16.21 -25.92 15.22
CA SER A 41 -14.77 -25.58 15.28
C SER A 41 -14.45 -24.48 16.31
N ILE A 42 -15.42 -23.62 16.64
CA ILE A 42 -15.29 -22.54 17.65
C ILE A 42 -15.69 -23.04 19.04
N GLY A 43 -16.24 -24.26 19.13
CA GLY A 43 -16.79 -24.85 20.37
C GLY A 43 -15.80 -25.03 21.52
N ASP A 44 -14.53 -24.68 21.33
CA ASP A 44 -13.57 -24.55 22.41
C ASP A 44 -13.50 -23.08 22.89
N TYR A 45 -14.01 -22.83 24.11
CA TYR A 45 -14.08 -21.52 24.76
C TYR A 45 -12.74 -20.74 24.71
N GLY A 46 -11.61 -21.44 24.71
CA GLY A 46 -10.30 -20.84 24.56
C GLY A 46 -10.12 -20.08 23.24
N ASP A 47 -10.77 -20.51 22.17
CA ASP A 47 -10.67 -19.86 20.86
C ASP A 47 -11.57 -18.61 20.75
N LEU A 48 -12.76 -18.60 21.38
CA LEU A 48 -13.61 -17.42 21.44
C LEU A 48 -12.95 -16.23 22.16
N ASN A 49 -12.25 -16.50 23.25
CA ASN A 49 -11.45 -15.47 23.94
C ASN A 49 -10.32 -14.96 23.06
N LYS A 50 -9.63 -15.83 22.33
CA LYS A 50 -8.59 -15.40 21.37
C LYS A 50 -9.17 -14.52 20.26
N TYR A 51 -10.34 -14.87 19.72
CA TYR A 51 -11.02 -14.09 18.70
C TYR A 51 -11.51 -12.73 19.25
N ALA A 52 -12.07 -12.71 20.46
CA ALA A 52 -12.46 -11.46 21.11
C ALA A 52 -11.27 -10.53 21.36
N ILE A 53 -10.14 -11.08 21.82
CA ILE A 53 -8.87 -10.34 22.00
C ILE A 53 -8.33 -9.88 20.64
N SER A 54 -8.41 -10.72 19.59
CA SER A 54 -7.96 -10.36 18.24
C SER A 54 -8.78 -9.21 17.67
N VAL A 55 -10.12 -9.24 17.82
CA VAL A 55 -11.02 -8.14 17.42
C VAL A 55 -10.65 -6.87 18.18
N PHE A 56 -10.50 -6.95 19.50
CA PHE A 56 -10.14 -5.82 20.34
C PHE A 56 -8.79 -5.23 19.94
N ASN A 57 -7.77 -6.07 19.74
CA ASN A 57 -6.42 -5.62 19.36
C ASN A 57 -6.39 -5.02 17.94
N SER A 58 -7.13 -5.60 17.00
CA SER A 58 -7.25 -5.04 15.65
C SER A 58 -7.87 -3.63 15.69
N MET A 59 -8.93 -3.46 16.44
CA MET A 59 -9.57 -2.15 16.61
C MET A 59 -8.71 -1.15 17.38
N ALA A 60 -7.96 -1.61 18.39
CA ALA A 60 -7.04 -0.77 19.16
C ALA A 60 -5.88 -0.26 18.30
N ASN A 61 -5.35 -1.11 17.41
CA ASN A 61 -4.31 -0.73 16.45
C ASN A 61 -4.80 0.30 15.42
N ASP A 62 -6.07 0.28 15.06
CA ASP A 62 -6.70 1.20 14.11
C ASP A 62 -7.20 2.51 14.77
N LYS A 63 -6.82 2.81 16.01
CA LYS A 63 -7.24 3.98 16.81
C LYS A 63 -8.73 4.00 17.18
N PHE A 64 -9.40 2.85 17.19
CA PHE A 64 -10.84 2.71 17.55
C PHE A 64 -11.05 2.10 18.93
N ILE A 65 -10.16 2.40 19.89
CA ILE A 65 -10.22 1.89 21.26
C ILE A 65 -11.57 2.17 21.91
N GLU A 66 -12.19 3.32 21.67
CA GLU A 66 -13.49 3.67 22.27
C GLU A 66 -14.60 2.79 21.74
N VAL A 67 -14.64 2.52 20.43
CA VAL A 67 -15.63 1.63 19.81
C VAL A 67 -15.44 0.18 20.30
N ALA A 68 -14.20 -0.26 20.46
CA ALA A 68 -13.90 -1.57 21.03
C ALA A 68 -14.33 -1.67 22.49
N ARG A 69 -14.06 -0.64 23.29
CA ARG A 69 -14.51 -0.58 24.70
C ARG A 69 -16.03 -0.61 24.82
N GLU A 70 -16.74 0.11 23.98
CA GLU A 70 -18.21 0.09 23.97
C GLU A 70 -18.77 -1.27 23.60
N LEU A 71 -18.17 -1.96 22.62
CA LEU A 71 -18.58 -3.30 22.20
C LEU A 71 -18.48 -4.32 23.34
N PHE A 72 -17.38 -4.26 24.11
CA PHE A 72 -17.11 -5.21 25.20
C PHE A 72 -17.56 -4.73 26.58
N LYS A 73 -18.29 -3.61 26.67
CA LYS A 73 -18.81 -3.09 27.93
C LYS A 73 -19.90 -4.00 28.48
N PRO A 74 -19.76 -4.52 29.74
CA PRO A 74 -20.79 -5.36 30.34
C PRO A 74 -22.12 -4.60 30.46
N ARG A 75 -23.23 -5.28 30.23
CA ARG A 75 -24.61 -4.69 30.31
C ARG A 75 -25.00 -4.27 31.72
N SER A 76 -24.38 -4.85 32.75
CA SER A 76 -24.54 -4.44 34.15
C SER A 76 -23.28 -4.68 34.94
N GLU A 77 -23.04 -3.86 35.96
CA GLU A 77 -21.88 -4.00 36.86
C GLU A 77 -21.87 -5.30 37.68
N SER A 78 -22.99 -6.03 37.72
CA SER A 78 -23.16 -7.24 38.53
C SER A 78 -23.00 -8.56 37.77
N THR A 79 -22.98 -8.54 36.40
CA THR A 79 -22.83 -9.75 35.59
C THR A 79 -21.77 -9.48 34.50
N ALA A 80 -20.71 -10.26 34.50
CA ALA A 80 -19.64 -10.19 33.47
C ALA A 80 -20.05 -10.87 32.14
N VAL A 81 -21.33 -10.80 31.77
CA VAL A 81 -21.87 -11.40 30.55
C VAL A 81 -21.68 -10.43 29.40
N LEU A 82 -21.02 -10.86 28.33
CA LEU A 82 -20.88 -10.07 27.13
C LEU A 82 -22.26 -9.82 26.48
N PRO A 83 -22.52 -8.63 25.94
CA PRO A 83 -23.73 -8.37 25.16
C PRO A 83 -23.84 -9.29 23.95
N ASP A 84 -25.05 -9.72 23.58
CA ASP A 84 -25.31 -10.56 22.39
C ASP A 84 -24.65 -9.99 21.12
N VAL A 85 -24.70 -8.66 20.97
CA VAL A 85 -24.06 -7.97 19.86
C VAL A 85 -22.54 -8.20 19.79
N ALA A 86 -21.87 -8.29 20.94
CA ALA A 86 -20.45 -8.58 20.98
C ALA A 86 -20.17 -10.02 20.54
N ILE A 87 -20.99 -10.97 20.98
CA ILE A 87 -20.89 -12.38 20.61
C ILE A 87 -21.07 -12.55 19.10
N TYR A 88 -22.16 -12.01 18.52
CA TYR A 88 -22.38 -12.04 17.09
C TYR A 88 -21.22 -11.42 16.30
N THR A 89 -20.70 -10.28 16.76
CA THR A 89 -19.58 -9.59 16.10
C THR A 89 -18.31 -10.43 16.14
N VAL A 90 -18.01 -11.12 17.26
CA VAL A 90 -16.87 -12.04 17.38
C VAL A 90 -17.04 -13.24 16.45
N VAL A 91 -18.24 -13.82 16.36
CA VAL A 91 -18.52 -14.93 15.44
C VAL A 91 -18.38 -14.51 13.98
N ILE A 92 -18.87 -13.33 13.62
CA ILE A 92 -18.66 -12.74 12.29
C ILE A 92 -17.17 -12.65 11.99
N TRP A 93 -16.38 -12.13 12.95
CA TRP A 93 -14.93 -12.05 12.81
C TRP A 93 -14.26 -13.42 12.68
N ALA A 94 -14.69 -14.41 13.46
CA ALA A 94 -14.17 -15.78 13.38
C ALA A 94 -14.43 -16.41 12.00
N CYS A 95 -15.64 -16.24 11.46
CA CYS A 95 -15.97 -16.68 10.11
C CYS A 95 -15.06 -16.04 9.06
N ILE A 96 -14.79 -14.72 9.19
CA ILE A 96 -13.91 -13.96 8.32
C ILE A 96 -12.48 -14.48 8.41
N SER A 97 -11.97 -14.68 9.63
CA SER A 97 -10.61 -15.18 9.88
C SER A 97 -10.40 -16.59 9.32
N ALA A 98 -11.46 -17.39 9.28
CA ALA A 98 -11.47 -18.71 8.63
C ALA A 98 -11.66 -18.66 7.10
N GLY A 99 -11.71 -17.46 6.49
CA GLY A 99 -11.96 -17.29 5.05
C GLY A 99 -13.40 -17.57 4.60
N LYS A 100 -14.35 -17.72 5.56
CA LYS A 100 -15.76 -18.07 5.31
C LYS A 100 -16.64 -16.83 5.25
N ILE A 101 -16.41 -15.94 4.26
CA ILE A 101 -17.02 -14.62 4.17
C ILE A 101 -18.56 -14.69 4.03
N MET A 102 -19.07 -15.65 3.23
CA MET A 102 -20.52 -15.86 3.12
C MET A 102 -21.17 -16.35 4.41
N ALA A 103 -20.44 -17.10 5.24
CA ALA A 103 -20.92 -17.49 6.56
C ALA A 103 -21.02 -16.27 7.49
N ALA A 104 -20.04 -15.37 7.47
CA ALA A 104 -20.13 -14.11 8.21
C ALA A 104 -21.37 -13.27 7.81
N HIS A 105 -21.68 -13.23 6.51
CA HIS A 105 -22.89 -12.57 5.99
C HIS A 105 -24.17 -13.23 6.52
N LYS A 106 -24.24 -14.57 6.57
CA LYS A 106 -25.39 -15.30 7.12
C LYS A 106 -25.54 -15.05 8.63
N VAL A 107 -24.44 -15.06 9.39
CA VAL A 107 -24.45 -14.75 10.84
C VAL A 107 -24.97 -13.33 11.08
N TYR A 108 -24.60 -12.36 10.25
CA TYR A 108 -25.15 -11.01 10.32
C TYR A 108 -26.68 -11.00 10.10
N HIS A 109 -27.18 -11.71 9.10
CA HIS A 109 -28.64 -11.80 8.88
C HIS A 109 -29.37 -12.48 10.03
N HIS A 110 -28.76 -13.53 10.61
CA HIS A 110 -29.30 -14.19 11.80
C HIS A 110 -29.35 -13.24 13.01
N MET A 111 -28.29 -12.43 13.21
CA MET A 111 -28.26 -11.39 14.23
C MET A 111 -29.46 -10.43 14.13
N ILE A 112 -29.73 -9.95 12.90
CA ILE A 112 -30.87 -9.05 12.64
C ILE A 112 -32.21 -9.76 12.89
N ALA A 113 -32.35 -11.01 12.44
CA ALA A 113 -33.57 -11.81 12.60
C ALA A 113 -33.91 -12.05 14.09
N ASN A 114 -32.91 -12.13 14.94
CA ASN A 114 -33.07 -12.25 16.40
C ASN A 114 -33.20 -10.89 17.11
N GLY A 115 -33.41 -9.82 16.38
CA GLY A 115 -33.62 -8.49 16.96
C GLY A 115 -32.40 -7.84 17.59
N VAL A 116 -31.19 -8.40 17.36
CA VAL A 116 -29.92 -7.84 17.86
C VAL A 116 -29.44 -6.76 16.91
N ALA A 117 -29.39 -5.52 17.37
CA ALA A 117 -28.96 -4.39 16.55
C ALA A 117 -27.43 -4.39 16.37
N PRO A 118 -26.93 -4.30 15.11
CA PRO A 118 -25.49 -4.16 14.86
C PRO A 118 -24.94 -2.85 15.40
N THR A 119 -23.68 -2.86 15.82
CA THR A 119 -22.92 -1.68 16.20
C THR A 119 -22.05 -1.19 15.04
N SER A 120 -21.44 0.00 15.21
CA SER A 120 -20.44 0.50 14.27
C SER A 120 -19.31 -0.50 14.02
N CYS A 121 -18.89 -1.24 15.07
CA CYS A 121 -17.89 -2.31 14.95
C CYS A 121 -18.32 -3.42 14.00
N THR A 122 -19.55 -3.93 14.14
CA THR A 122 -20.11 -4.99 13.29
C THR A 122 -20.07 -4.56 11.82
N TYR A 123 -20.51 -3.33 11.54
CA TYR A 123 -20.47 -2.77 10.17
C TYR A 123 -19.07 -2.60 9.64
N ILE A 124 -18.14 -2.02 10.43
CA ILE A 124 -16.74 -1.80 10.02
C ILE A 124 -16.09 -3.12 9.61
N ILE A 125 -16.25 -4.17 10.42
CA ILE A 125 -15.70 -5.50 10.14
C ILE A 125 -16.25 -6.05 8.83
N LEU A 126 -17.58 -6.04 8.64
CA LEU A 126 -18.23 -6.53 7.44
C LEU A 126 -17.83 -5.74 6.20
N ILE A 127 -17.90 -4.42 6.25
CA ILE A 127 -17.57 -3.53 5.14
C ILE A 127 -16.13 -3.74 4.70
N ASN A 128 -15.18 -3.68 5.64
CA ASN A 128 -13.76 -3.81 5.32
C ASN A 128 -13.45 -5.19 4.72
N THR A 129 -14.02 -6.24 5.26
CA THR A 129 -13.78 -7.61 4.78
C THR A 129 -14.35 -7.84 3.39
N LEU A 130 -15.61 -7.47 3.17
CA LEU A 130 -16.25 -7.63 1.86
C LEU A 130 -15.52 -6.79 0.79
N ALA A 131 -15.13 -5.57 1.12
CA ALA A 131 -14.43 -4.69 0.20
C ALA A 131 -13.01 -5.22 -0.13
N THR A 132 -12.27 -5.74 0.85
CA THR A 132 -10.90 -6.26 0.62
C THR A 132 -10.89 -7.58 -0.13
N ASN A 133 -11.92 -8.42 0.03
CA ASN A 133 -12.06 -9.70 -0.65
C ASN A 133 -12.93 -9.65 -1.91
N SER A 134 -13.22 -8.46 -2.40
CA SER A 134 -14.10 -8.24 -3.57
C SER A 134 -13.65 -8.98 -4.83
N SER A 135 -12.34 -9.24 -4.98
CA SER A 135 -11.81 -10.04 -6.09
C SER A 135 -12.24 -11.52 -6.08
N SER A 136 -12.71 -12.03 -4.95
CA SER A 136 -13.15 -13.43 -4.79
C SER A 136 -14.59 -13.64 -5.22
N ASP A 137 -15.45 -12.62 -5.11
CA ASP A 137 -16.86 -12.64 -5.52
C ASP A 137 -17.32 -11.22 -5.89
N VAL A 138 -17.88 -11.08 -7.09
CA VAL A 138 -18.40 -9.79 -7.61
C VAL A 138 -19.51 -9.18 -6.76
N ASN A 139 -20.26 -10.01 -6.02
CA ASN A 139 -21.33 -9.54 -5.15
C ASN A 139 -20.81 -8.83 -3.89
N PHE A 140 -19.56 -9.05 -3.50
CA PHE A 140 -19.01 -8.48 -2.27
C PHE A 140 -18.92 -6.95 -2.30
N VAL A 141 -18.67 -6.34 -3.45
CA VAL A 141 -18.73 -4.88 -3.59
C VAL A 141 -20.14 -4.36 -3.31
N GLY A 142 -21.15 -5.03 -3.87
CA GLY A 142 -22.56 -4.70 -3.64
C GLY A 142 -22.96 -4.78 -2.17
N TYR A 143 -22.55 -5.84 -1.47
CA TYR A 143 -22.81 -5.99 -0.03
C TYR A 143 -22.04 -4.95 0.80
N ALA A 144 -20.78 -4.66 0.47
CA ALA A 144 -20.01 -3.63 1.17
C ALA A 144 -20.66 -2.24 1.05
N LYS A 145 -21.10 -1.86 -0.17
CA LYS A 145 -21.86 -0.61 -0.41
C LYS A 145 -23.16 -0.59 0.41
N LYS A 146 -23.94 -1.70 0.38
CA LYS A 146 -25.18 -1.83 1.12
C LYS A 146 -24.98 -1.60 2.62
N TYR A 147 -24.02 -2.29 3.23
CA TYR A 147 -23.75 -2.14 4.67
C TYR A 147 -23.21 -0.78 5.03
N PHE A 148 -22.45 -0.15 4.15
CA PHE A 148 -21.99 1.22 4.35
C PHE A 148 -23.17 2.20 4.41
N LEU A 149 -24.11 2.10 3.47
CA LEU A 149 -25.32 2.94 3.44
C LEU A 149 -26.23 2.65 4.62
N GLU A 150 -26.41 1.37 4.99
CA GLU A 150 -27.21 0.96 6.16
C GLU A 150 -26.63 1.51 7.48
N MET A 151 -25.29 1.53 7.61
CA MET A 151 -24.59 2.14 8.73
C MET A 151 -24.92 3.64 8.86
N LEU A 152 -24.92 4.36 7.72
CA LEU A 152 -25.30 5.78 7.67
C LEU A 152 -26.78 6.00 8.01
N ASP A 153 -27.68 5.15 7.50
CA ASP A 153 -29.13 5.23 7.80
C ASP A 153 -29.44 5.06 9.28
N LYS A 154 -28.59 4.33 10.01
CA LYS A 154 -28.68 4.19 11.46
C LYS A 154 -27.98 5.31 12.23
N GLY A 155 -27.53 6.37 11.56
CA GLY A 155 -26.86 7.51 12.18
C GLY A 155 -25.43 7.22 12.65
N MET A 156 -24.82 6.11 12.23
CA MET A 156 -23.46 5.74 12.59
C MET A 156 -22.48 6.33 11.59
N THR A 157 -21.31 6.77 12.06
CA THR A 157 -20.28 7.38 11.21
C THR A 157 -19.26 6.32 10.78
N PRO A 158 -19.12 6.04 9.46
CA PRO A 158 -18.06 5.18 8.95
C PRO A 158 -16.67 5.78 9.19
N ILE A 159 -15.68 4.91 9.36
CA ILE A 159 -14.29 5.32 9.51
C ILE A 159 -13.62 5.46 8.13
N SER A 160 -12.56 6.26 8.06
CA SER A 160 -11.82 6.51 6.82
C SER A 160 -11.34 5.23 6.14
N SER A 161 -10.90 4.21 6.91
CA SER A 161 -10.46 2.93 6.34
C SER A 161 -11.59 2.16 5.67
N SER A 162 -12.81 2.16 6.22
CA SER A 162 -13.98 1.49 5.62
C SER A 162 -14.41 2.18 4.33
N TYR A 163 -14.46 3.51 4.35
CA TYR A 163 -14.74 4.31 3.18
C TYR A 163 -13.73 4.02 2.05
N MET A 164 -12.42 4.09 2.36
CA MET A 164 -11.37 3.80 1.38
C MET A 164 -11.39 2.36 0.87
N ALA A 165 -11.74 1.38 1.72
CA ALA A 165 -11.87 -0.01 1.30
C ALA A 165 -12.99 -0.18 0.25
N VAL A 166 -14.16 0.41 0.48
CA VAL A 166 -15.28 0.35 -0.46
C VAL A 166 -14.92 1.02 -1.78
N PHE A 167 -14.30 2.21 -1.75
CA PHE A 167 -13.88 2.88 -2.97
C PHE A 167 -12.84 2.10 -3.77
N LYS A 168 -11.85 1.51 -3.10
CA LYS A 168 -10.86 0.63 -3.76
C LYS A 168 -11.53 -0.59 -4.40
N ALA A 169 -12.54 -1.16 -3.75
CA ALA A 169 -13.30 -2.28 -4.30
C ALA A 169 -14.11 -1.87 -5.54
N ILE A 170 -14.82 -0.75 -5.49
CA ILE A 170 -15.53 -0.18 -6.64
C ILE A 170 -14.56 0.09 -7.79
N ALA A 171 -13.42 0.76 -7.50
CA ALA A 171 -12.43 1.11 -8.50
C ALA A 171 -11.88 -0.09 -9.28
N ARG A 172 -11.75 -1.25 -8.62
CA ARG A 172 -11.25 -2.48 -9.24
C ARG A 172 -12.26 -3.19 -10.12
N GLN A 173 -13.54 -3.12 -9.78
CA GLN A 173 -14.57 -3.98 -10.37
C GLN A 173 -15.65 -3.24 -11.15
N GLU A 174 -15.86 -1.96 -10.87
CA GLU A 174 -16.94 -1.18 -11.45
C GLU A 174 -16.40 0.01 -12.26
N PRO A 175 -17.19 0.55 -13.21
CA PRO A 175 -16.86 1.79 -13.91
C PRO A 175 -16.82 2.98 -12.94
N VAL A 176 -16.13 4.07 -13.35
CA VAL A 176 -15.96 5.31 -12.55
C VAL A 176 -17.32 5.93 -12.18
N GLU A 177 -18.30 5.81 -13.06
CA GLU A 177 -19.66 6.31 -12.83
C GLU A 177 -20.30 5.71 -11.58
N LYS A 178 -20.03 4.42 -11.29
CA LYS A 178 -20.55 3.76 -10.08
C LYS A 178 -19.92 4.26 -8.79
N ALA A 179 -18.66 4.69 -8.84
CA ALA A 179 -18.04 5.36 -7.68
C ALA A 179 -18.63 6.75 -7.47
N ARG A 180 -18.91 7.48 -8.55
CA ARG A 180 -19.57 8.78 -8.48
C ARG A 180 -20.99 8.65 -7.91
N GLU A 181 -21.79 7.71 -8.44
CA GLU A 181 -23.12 7.41 -7.90
C GLU A 181 -23.08 7.07 -6.39
N PHE A 182 -22.11 6.26 -5.97
CA PHE A 182 -21.95 5.92 -4.56
C PHE A 182 -21.55 7.12 -3.70
N LEU A 183 -20.66 7.99 -4.21
CA LEU A 183 -20.29 9.23 -3.52
C LEU A 183 -21.50 10.16 -3.35
N GLU A 184 -22.30 10.35 -4.39
CA GLU A 184 -23.52 11.13 -4.32
C GLU A 184 -24.51 10.55 -3.29
N GLN A 185 -24.68 9.21 -3.25
CA GLN A 185 -25.54 8.55 -2.27
C GLN A 185 -25.08 8.81 -0.82
N ILE A 186 -23.78 8.72 -0.52
CA ILE A 186 -23.29 8.97 0.83
C ILE A 186 -23.37 10.45 1.22
N GLN A 187 -23.18 11.37 0.26
CA GLN A 187 -23.33 12.81 0.48
C GLN A 187 -24.79 13.19 0.75
N THR A 188 -25.76 12.61 0.03
CA THR A 188 -27.18 12.84 0.31
C THR A 188 -27.60 12.35 1.69
N LYS A 189 -26.88 11.38 2.28
CA LYS A 189 -27.05 10.92 3.67
C LYS A 189 -26.27 11.76 4.69
N GLY A 190 -25.72 12.91 4.27
CA GLY A 190 -24.99 13.84 5.14
C GLY A 190 -23.57 13.37 5.51
N PHE A 191 -23.06 12.32 4.87
CA PHE A 191 -21.70 11.87 5.10
C PHE A 191 -20.75 12.60 4.13
N SER A 192 -19.86 13.40 4.69
CA SER A 192 -18.70 13.93 3.97
C SER A 192 -17.45 13.26 4.54
N PRO A 193 -16.70 12.53 3.74
CA PRO A 193 -15.48 11.92 4.22
C PRO A 193 -14.54 13.00 4.75
N LYS A 194 -14.38 13.07 6.07
CA LYS A 194 -13.32 13.87 6.69
C LYS A 194 -12.02 13.10 6.54
N LEU A 195 -11.42 13.20 5.37
CA LEU A 195 -10.00 12.96 5.25
C LEU A 195 -9.33 14.27 5.68
N ASP A 196 -8.18 14.19 6.35
CA ASP A 196 -7.34 15.35 6.65
C ASP A 196 -6.77 16.01 5.37
N VAL A 197 -7.55 15.99 4.30
CA VAL A 197 -7.21 16.44 2.95
C VAL A 197 -8.14 17.59 2.58
N PRO A 198 -7.59 18.78 2.24
CA PRO A 198 -8.38 19.99 2.01
C PRO A 198 -9.36 19.91 0.84
N HIS A 199 -9.21 18.97 -0.09
CA HIS A 199 -10.02 18.85 -1.30
C HIS A 199 -10.29 17.40 -1.67
N PHE A 200 -11.15 16.71 -0.89
CA PHE A 200 -11.68 15.43 -1.31
C PHE A 200 -12.90 15.67 -2.22
N ASP A 201 -12.64 15.81 -3.50
CA ASP A 201 -13.66 15.99 -4.53
C ASP A 201 -13.71 14.79 -5.51
N VAL A 202 -14.62 14.86 -6.48
CA VAL A 202 -14.78 13.84 -7.51
C VAL A 202 -13.51 13.67 -8.36
N ALA A 203 -12.78 14.75 -8.63
CA ALA A 203 -11.55 14.72 -9.43
C ALA A 203 -10.45 13.92 -8.72
N TYR A 204 -10.29 14.11 -7.42
CA TYR A 204 -9.40 13.33 -6.58
C TYR A 204 -9.75 11.83 -6.59
N MET A 205 -11.04 11.50 -6.51
CA MET A 205 -11.52 10.12 -6.58
C MET A 205 -11.22 9.48 -7.93
N GLU A 206 -11.40 10.22 -9.02
CA GLU A 206 -11.09 9.77 -10.39
C GLU A 206 -9.59 9.51 -10.55
N GLU A 207 -8.74 10.38 -10.01
CA GLU A 207 -7.28 10.20 -10.01
C GLU A 207 -6.88 8.95 -9.21
N ALA A 208 -7.41 8.76 -8.00
CA ALA A 208 -7.16 7.58 -7.17
C ALA A 208 -7.65 6.28 -7.82
N MET A 209 -8.81 6.32 -8.49
CA MET A 209 -9.34 5.17 -9.22
C MET A 209 -8.52 4.84 -10.46
N ASN A 210 -8.08 5.85 -11.20
CA ASN A 210 -7.20 5.67 -12.36
C ASN A 210 -5.86 5.06 -11.93
N ALA A 211 -5.28 5.51 -10.82
CA ALA A 211 -4.06 4.94 -10.26
C ALA A 211 -4.23 3.45 -9.88
N LEU A 212 -5.38 3.08 -9.29
CA LEU A 212 -5.68 1.68 -8.95
C LEU A 212 -5.86 0.80 -10.20
N LYS A 213 -6.58 1.29 -11.22
CA LYS A 213 -6.75 0.58 -12.51
C LYS A 213 -5.41 0.45 -13.24
N MET A 214 -4.57 1.49 -13.18
CA MET A 214 -3.23 1.46 -13.76
C MET A 214 -2.35 0.41 -13.10
N SER A 215 -2.40 0.23 -11.77
CA SER A 215 -1.64 -0.82 -11.08
C SER A 215 -2.03 -2.22 -11.55
N ASP A 216 -3.31 -2.48 -11.76
CA ASP A 216 -3.81 -3.77 -12.27
C ASP A 216 -3.48 -3.96 -13.77
N LEU A 217 -3.55 -2.89 -14.57
CA LEU A 217 -3.12 -2.89 -15.97
C LEU A 217 -1.60 -3.14 -16.09
N LEU A 218 -0.81 -2.59 -15.19
CA LEU A 218 0.64 -2.78 -15.10
C LEU A 218 1.02 -4.24 -14.88
N ILE A 219 0.34 -4.92 -13.96
CA ILE A 219 0.55 -6.34 -13.68
C ILE A 219 0.25 -7.18 -14.93
N ASN A 220 -0.73 -6.77 -15.73
CA ASN A 220 -1.17 -7.49 -16.92
C ASN A 220 -0.42 -7.06 -18.21
N ALA A 221 0.17 -5.87 -18.24
CA ALA A 221 0.84 -5.32 -19.44
C ALA A 221 2.24 -5.90 -19.68
N THR A 222 2.87 -6.52 -18.67
CA THR A 222 4.17 -7.15 -18.86
C THR A 222 4.04 -8.64 -19.15
N THR A 223 4.67 -9.09 -20.23
CA THR A 223 4.74 -10.51 -20.62
C THR A 223 5.82 -11.28 -19.85
N ASP A 224 6.65 -10.60 -19.08
CA ASP A 224 7.73 -11.22 -18.28
C ASP A 224 7.19 -11.70 -16.93
N ASN A 225 7.07 -13.01 -16.76
CA ASN A 225 6.53 -13.65 -15.56
C ASN A 225 7.27 -13.28 -14.27
N LYS A 226 8.60 -13.02 -14.34
CA LYS A 226 9.38 -12.62 -13.15
C LYS A 226 9.03 -11.18 -12.76
N LEU A 227 8.94 -10.31 -13.74
CA LEU A 227 8.57 -8.92 -13.53
C LEU A 227 7.12 -8.80 -13.03
N GLN A 228 6.18 -9.59 -13.58
CA GLN A 228 4.80 -9.67 -13.07
C GLN A 228 4.76 -10.08 -11.59
N LYS A 229 5.57 -11.08 -11.21
CA LYS A 229 5.63 -11.54 -9.82
C LYS A 229 6.11 -10.42 -8.90
N LEU A 230 7.18 -9.71 -9.27
CA LEU A 230 7.69 -8.57 -8.50
C LEU A 230 6.63 -7.47 -8.35
N TYR A 231 5.95 -7.09 -9.41
CA TYR A 231 4.87 -6.09 -9.33
C TYR A 231 3.72 -6.53 -8.42
N ARG A 232 3.32 -7.81 -8.45
CA ARG A 232 2.31 -8.34 -7.53
C ARG A 232 2.77 -8.28 -6.07
N GLU A 233 4.01 -8.70 -5.78
CA GLU A 233 4.58 -8.65 -4.44
C GLU A 233 4.61 -7.20 -3.91
N TRP A 234 5.04 -6.26 -4.73
CA TRP A 234 5.10 -4.85 -4.38
C TRP A 234 3.73 -4.20 -4.21
N SER A 235 2.74 -4.55 -5.02
CA SER A 235 1.38 -3.98 -4.93
C SER A 235 0.57 -4.55 -3.76
N THR A 236 0.87 -5.78 -3.31
CA THR A 236 0.13 -6.44 -2.22
C THR A 236 0.71 -6.18 -0.84
N THR A 237 1.97 -5.80 -0.73
CA THR A 237 2.64 -5.56 0.55
C THR A 237 2.60 -4.08 0.94
N ARG A 238 2.63 -3.79 2.25
CA ARG A 238 2.80 -2.41 2.75
C ARG A 238 4.29 -1.97 2.76
N LYS A 239 5.19 -2.84 2.35
CA LYS A 239 6.64 -2.57 2.29
C LYS A 239 6.99 -1.31 1.49
N PRO A 240 6.39 -1.05 0.30
CA PRO A 240 6.68 0.15 -0.47
C PRO A 240 6.44 1.46 0.30
N LEU A 241 5.30 1.58 0.98
CA LEU A 241 4.99 2.79 1.76
C LEU A 241 5.84 2.92 3.01
N ARG A 242 6.21 1.80 3.64
CA ARG A 242 7.00 1.82 4.87
C ARG A 242 8.49 2.08 4.62
N ASP A 243 9.06 1.45 3.61
CA ASP A 243 10.51 1.41 3.41
C ASP A 243 10.96 2.30 2.24
N GLU A 244 10.32 2.25 1.09
CA GLU A 244 10.78 2.94 -0.13
C GLU A 244 10.27 4.37 -0.24
N PHE A 245 9.03 4.63 0.18
CA PHE A 245 8.52 6.01 0.19
C PHE A 245 9.37 6.95 1.05
N PRO A 246 9.69 6.63 2.33
CA PRO A 246 10.54 7.51 3.14
C PRO A 246 11.94 7.68 2.56
N LYS A 247 12.49 6.66 1.94
CA LYS A 247 13.81 6.68 1.31
C LYS A 247 13.81 7.61 0.10
N MET A 248 12.83 7.46 -0.81
CA MET A 248 12.67 8.31 -1.98
C MET A 248 12.42 9.78 -1.57
N TYR A 249 11.52 10.01 -0.60
CA TYR A 249 11.21 11.35 -0.09
C TYR A 249 12.47 12.06 0.46
N LYS A 250 13.23 11.37 1.31
CA LYS A 250 14.48 11.92 1.88
C LYS A 250 15.52 12.23 0.82
N ALA A 251 15.65 11.37 -0.19
CA ALA A 251 16.61 11.57 -1.27
C ALA A 251 16.24 12.78 -2.14
N LEU A 252 14.96 12.92 -2.50
CA LEU A 252 14.47 14.09 -3.25
C LEU A 252 14.71 15.39 -2.48
N LYS A 253 14.45 15.40 -1.16
CA LYS A 253 14.74 16.56 -0.30
C LYS A 253 16.23 16.89 -0.22
N ALA A 254 17.09 15.87 -0.06
CA ALA A 254 18.53 16.06 0.01
C ALA A 254 19.13 16.60 -1.29
N ASP A 255 18.53 16.27 -2.44
CA ASP A 255 18.93 16.74 -3.76
C ASP A 255 18.29 18.10 -4.14
N GLY A 256 17.51 18.73 -3.24
CA GLY A 256 16.82 20.02 -3.49
C GLY A 256 15.63 19.93 -4.44
N ASN A 257 15.08 18.73 -4.65
CA ASN A 257 13.88 18.49 -5.47
C ASN A 257 12.60 18.56 -4.62
N ASP A 258 12.40 19.74 -3.97
CA ASP A 258 11.32 19.93 -3.00
C ASP A 258 9.93 19.74 -3.61
N ASP A 259 9.70 20.22 -4.83
CA ASP A 259 8.40 20.08 -5.51
C ASP A 259 8.06 18.61 -5.76
N GLN A 260 9.04 17.82 -6.22
CA GLN A 260 8.85 16.38 -6.43
C GLN A 260 8.64 15.63 -5.11
N ALA A 261 9.32 16.03 -4.04
CA ALA A 261 9.13 15.46 -2.72
C ALA A 261 7.74 15.77 -2.16
N MET A 262 7.26 17.00 -2.30
CA MET A 262 5.93 17.41 -1.85
C MET A 262 4.83 16.72 -2.66
N GLU A 263 4.98 16.62 -3.97
CA GLU A 263 4.02 15.88 -4.82
C GLU A 263 3.96 14.41 -4.45
N LEU A 264 5.12 13.77 -4.20
CA LEU A 264 5.19 12.40 -3.72
C LEU A 264 4.47 12.22 -2.38
N TYR A 265 4.70 13.16 -1.44
CA TYR A 265 4.06 13.16 -0.13
C TYR A 265 2.55 13.32 -0.24
N ARG A 266 2.08 14.27 -1.05
CA ARG A 266 0.67 14.51 -1.31
C ARG A 266 -0.01 13.24 -1.83
N ARG A 267 0.55 12.62 -2.87
CA ARG A 267 -0.02 11.37 -3.45
C ARG A 267 -0.08 10.22 -2.45
N ALA A 268 0.96 10.03 -1.64
CA ALA A 268 1.01 8.93 -0.67
C ALA A 268 0.08 9.15 0.53
N TRP A 269 0.05 10.39 1.05
CA TRP A 269 -0.70 10.73 2.25
C TRP A 269 -2.19 10.84 1.98
N ASP A 270 -2.55 11.54 0.92
CA ASP A 270 -3.94 11.83 0.58
C ASP A 270 -4.70 10.57 0.17
N THR A 271 -4.07 9.65 -0.57
CA THR A 271 -4.75 8.46 -1.12
C THR A 271 -4.60 7.22 -0.27
N ASN A 272 -3.63 7.16 0.66
CA ASN A 272 -3.17 5.92 1.28
C ASN A 272 -2.93 4.80 0.24
N ILE A 273 -2.61 5.20 -0.99
CA ILE A 273 -2.27 4.35 -2.13
C ILE A 273 -0.76 4.50 -2.34
N ILE A 274 -0.10 3.41 -2.71
CA ILE A 274 1.31 3.46 -3.06
C ILE A 274 1.43 4.29 -4.35
N PRO A 275 2.13 5.43 -4.36
CA PRO A 275 2.34 6.17 -5.58
C PRO A 275 3.03 5.26 -6.62
N GLU A 276 2.54 5.26 -7.85
CA GLU A 276 3.03 4.38 -8.91
C GLU A 276 4.53 4.54 -9.14
N VAL A 277 5.04 5.76 -9.03
CA VAL A 277 6.48 6.04 -9.11
C VAL A 277 7.29 5.28 -8.04
N VAL A 278 6.74 5.11 -6.82
CA VAL A 278 7.39 4.33 -5.73
C VAL A 278 7.38 2.85 -6.08
N LEU A 279 6.26 2.34 -6.58
CA LEU A 279 6.11 0.95 -6.99
C LEU A 279 7.12 0.59 -8.08
N HIS A 280 7.13 1.36 -9.17
CA HIS A 280 8.06 1.11 -10.29
C HIS A 280 9.52 1.23 -9.86
N THR A 281 9.86 2.28 -9.11
CA THR A 281 11.24 2.49 -8.66
C THR A 281 11.71 1.37 -7.74
N GLY A 282 10.85 0.88 -6.84
CA GLY A 282 11.17 -0.24 -5.98
C GLY A 282 11.42 -1.54 -6.75
N VAL A 283 10.60 -1.81 -7.77
CA VAL A 283 10.82 -2.97 -8.67
C VAL A 283 12.13 -2.83 -9.43
N ILE A 284 12.45 -1.62 -9.95
CA ILE A 284 13.75 -1.34 -10.60
C ILE A 284 14.91 -1.61 -9.64
N GLU A 285 14.82 -1.11 -8.40
CA GLU A 285 15.87 -1.34 -7.38
C GLU A 285 16.06 -2.82 -7.06
N ASP A 286 14.98 -3.57 -6.91
CA ASP A 286 15.07 -5.01 -6.58
C ASP A 286 15.69 -5.81 -7.74
N CYS A 287 15.34 -5.46 -9.00
CA CYS A 287 16.04 -6.03 -10.17
C CYS A 287 17.55 -5.73 -10.15
N LEU A 288 17.93 -4.48 -9.84
CA LEU A 288 19.35 -4.06 -9.78
C LEU A 288 20.10 -4.73 -8.62
N LYS A 289 19.48 -4.85 -7.44
CA LYS A 289 20.05 -5.58 -6.29
C LYS A 289 20.26 -7.06 -6.58
N ALA A 290 19.40 -7.64 -7.41
CA ALA A 290 19.54 -9.03 -7.87
C ALA A 290 20.58 -9.18 -9.01
N GLY A 291 21.28 -8.10 -9.42
CA GLY A 291 22.23 -8.11 -10.53
C GLY A 291 21.58 -8.25 -11.90
N ASN A 292 20.27 -8.05 -12.01
CA ASN A 292 19.53 -8.21 -13.26
C ASN A 292 19.23 -6.84 -13.91
N THR A 293 20.23 -6.28 -14.56
CA THR A 293 20.18 -4.98 -15.23
C THR A 293 19.14 -4.92 -16.36
N GLU A 294 19.00 -6.02 -17.11
CA GLU A 294 17.99 -6.13 -18.17
C GLU A 294 16.56 -6.06 -17.62
N CYS A 295 16.30 -6.73 -16.49
CA CYS A 295 15.01 -6.66 -15.79
C CYS A 295 14.71 -5.22 -15.34
N ALA A 296 15.70 -4.51 -14.81
CA ALA A 296 15.54 -3.11 -14.40
C ALA A 296 15.18 -2.19 -15.58
N LEU A 297 15.81 -2.38 -16.75
CA LEU A 297 15.44 -1.65 -17.97
C LEU A 297 14.04 -2.01 -18.47
N LYS A 298 13.64 -3.27 -18.38
CA LYS A 298 12.26 -3.69 -18.72
C LYS A 298 11.25 -3.01 -17.78
N ALA A 299 11.53 -2.99 -16.47
CA ALA A 299 10.69 -2.31 -15.50
C ALA A 299 10.58 -0.80 -15.77
N TYR A 300 11.71 -0.15 -16.12
CA TYR A 300 11.71 1.25 -16.53
C TYR A 300 10.88 1.51 -17.81
N ARG A 301 11.04 0.68 -18.83
CA ARG A 301 10.23 0.78 -20.06
C ARG A 301 8.74 0.57 -19.77
N THR A 302 8.40 -0.37 -18.88
CA THR A 302 7.02 -0.59 -18.42
C THR A 302 6.48 0.66 -17.72
N MET A 303 7.28 1.30 -16.85
CA MET A 303 6.92 2.56 -16.20
C MET A 303 6.54 3.65 -17.21
N LEU A 304 7.37 3.84 -18.26
CA LEU A 304 7.09 4.81 -19.32
C LEU A 304 5.85 4.44 -20.15
N ALA A 305 5.71 3.15 -20.51
CA ALA A 305 4.60 2.65 -21.32
C ALA A 305 3.24 2.79 -20.63
N THR A 306 3.22 2.78 -19.29
CA THR A 306 2.03 3.01 -18.47
C THR A 306 1.79 4.47 -18.14
N GLY A 307 2.58 5.40 -18.70
CA GLY A 307 2.41 6.83 -18.50
C GLY A 307 2.94 7.36 -17.17
N VAL A 308 3.61 6.52 -16.36
CA VAL A 308 4.18 6.95 -15.07
C VAL A 308 5.50 7.69 -15.31
N ALA A 309 5.54 8.96 -14.94
CA ALA A 309 6.73 9.78 -15.09
C ALA A 309 7.79 9.44 -14.01
N PRO A 310 9.03 9.11 -14.41
CA PRO A 310 10.14 8.97 -13.48
C PRO A 310 10.46 10.31 -12.82
N ASN A 311 10.79 10.29 -11.52
CA ASN A 311 11.33 11.45 -10.81
C ASN A 311 12.86 11.40 -10.74
N SER A 312 13.48 12.45 -10.20
CA SER A 312 14.93 12.55 -10.07
C SER A 312 15.57 11.37 -9.31
N TYR A 313 14.87 10.83 -8.32
CA TYR A 313 15.32 9.66 -7.58
C TYR A 313 15.30 8.39 -8.43
N THR A 314 14.23 8.17 -9.20
CA THR A 314 14.11 7.03 -10.12
C THR A 314 15.26 7.01 -11.13
N TYR A 315 15.55 8.15 -11.75
CA TYR A 315 16.69 8.27 -12.67
C TYR A 315 18.03 8.00 -11.98
N THR A 316 18.25 8.56 -10.78
CA THR A 316 19.49 8.35 -10.02
C THR A 316 19.72 6.86 -9.71
N VAL A 317 18.68 6.15 -9.29
CA VAL A 317 18.73 4.70 -8.99
C VAL A 317 19.05 3.91 -10.26
N LEU A 318 18.30 4.16 -11.32
CA LEU A 318 18.47 3.46 -12.60
C LEU A 318 19.88 3.69 -13.17
N ILE A 319 20.33 4.95 -13.28
CA ILE A 319 21.63 5.31 -13.83
C ILE A 319 22.77 4.65 -13.04
N LYS A 320 22.74 4.73 -11.71
CA LYS A 320 23.77 4.07 -10.88
C LYS A 320 23.79 2.57 -11.04
N GLY A 321 22.64 1.94 -11.20
CA GLY A 321 22.55 0.50 -11.42
C GLY A 321 23.08 0.10 -12.80
N LEU A 322 22.71 0.84 -13.84
CA LEU A 322 23.17 0.60 -15.22
C LEU A 322 24.68 0.74 -15.34
N THR A 323 25.28 1.75 -14.69
CA THR A 323 26.75 1.96 -14.73
C THR A 323 27.57 0.91 -14.00
N ALA A 324 26.93 0.01 -13.24
CA ALA A 324 27.61 -1.13 -12.61
C ALA A 324 28.02 -2.20 -13.66
N ASP A 325 27.32 -2.27 -14.79
CA ASP A 325 27.60 -3.20 -15.88
C ASP A 325 28.08 -2.41 -17.12
N PRO A 326 29.31 -2.70 -17.64
CA PRO A 326 29.88 -1.99 -18.79
C PRO A 326 28.98 -2.00 -20.04
N HIS A 327 28.17 -3.04 -20.24
CA HIS A 327 27.30 -3.17 -21.41
C HIS A 327 26.15 -2.16 -21.41
N PHE A 328 25.81 -1.57 -20.27
CA PHE A 328 24.68 -0.66 -20.11
C PHE A 328 25.08 0.81 -19.85
N VAL A 329 26.35 1.16 -20.00
CA VAL A 329 26.84 2.54 -19.78
C VAL A 329 26.18 3.52 -20.77
N GLU A 330 25.97 3.09 -22.02
CA GLU A 330 25.27 3.89 -23.02
C GLU A 330 23.79 4.11 -22.66
N ASP A 331 23.11 3.11 -22.10
CA ASP A 331 21.75 3.28 -21.60
C ASP A 331 21.70 4.22 -20.39
N ALA A 332 22.71 4.16 -19.51
CA ALA A 332 22.84 5.10 -18.39
C ALA A 332 23.04 6.54 -18.88
N LYS A 333 23.88 6.76 -19.90
CA LYS A 333 24.08 8.06 -20.55
C LYS A 333 22.76 8.59 -21.12
N LYS A 334 22.01 7.76 -21.87
CA LYS A 334 20.69 8.13 -22.42
C LYS A 334 19.71 8.54 -21.32
N CYS A 335 19.62 7.74 -20.22
CA CYS A 335 18.75 8.06 -19.09
C CYS A 335 19.13 9.39 -18.42
N LEU A 336 20.44 9.70 -18.30
CA LEU A 336 20.86 10.97 -17.71
C LEU A 336 20.51 12.17 -18.60
N LEU A 337 20.72 12.05 -19.91
CA LEU A 337 20.33 13.10 -20.85
C LEU A 337 18.81 13.29 -20.89
N GLU A 338 18.05 12.23 -20.86
CA GLU A 338 16.58 12.28 -20.75
C GLU A 338 16.13 12.97 -19.47
N MET A 339 16.78 12.68 -18.32
CA MET A 339 16.53 13.36 -17.05
C MET A 339 16.73 14.87 -17.20
N MET A 340 17.81 15.29 -17.87
CA MET A 340 18.09 16.72 -18.11
C MET A 340 17.10 17.33 -19.09
N ASP A 341 16.68 16.65 -20.13
CA ASP A 341 15.71 17.11 -21.12
C ASP A 341 14.32 17.33 -20.49
N LYS A 342 14.01 16.59 -19.43
CA LYS A 342 12.80 16.82 -18.60
C LYS A 342 12.98 17.91 -17.54
N GLY A 343 14.04 18.70 -17.59
CA GLY A 343 14.31 19.80 -16.67
C GLY A 343 14.81 19.38 -15.28
N MET A 344 15.11 18.09 -15.07
CA MET A 344 15.65 17.61 -13.81
C MET A 344 17.18 17.75 -13.79
N ARG A 345 17.75 18.18 -12.66
CA ARG A 345 19.18 18.39 -12.50
C ARG A 345 19.84 17.16 -11.86
N PRO A 346 20.73 16.40 -12.55
CA PRO A 346 21.49 15.31 -11.98
C PRO A 346 22.38 15.79 -10.83
N ASN A 347 22.41 15.04 -9.72
CA ASN A 347 23.37 15.30 -8.64
C ASN A 347 24.76 14.77 -8.97
N ALA A 348 25.77 15.18 -8.19
CA ALA A 348 27.18 14.81 -8.44
C ALA A 348 27.38 13.28 -8.51
N ALA A 349 26.68 12.52 -7.68
CA ALA A 349 26.79 11.07 -7.68
C ALA A 349 26.26 10.44 -8.97
N THR A 350 25.21 11.02 -9.57
CA THR A 350 24.56 10.52 -10.79
C THR A 350 25.44 10.73 -12.02
N TYR A 351 25.92 11.97 -12.27
CA TYR A 351 26.76 12.18 -13.46
C TYR A 351 28.18 11.58 -13.30
N THR A 352 28.73 11.55 -12.07
CA THR A 352 30.01 10.88 -11.81
C THR A 352 29.94 9.39 -12.12
N ALA A 353 28.81 8.73 -11.81
CA ALA A 353 28.63 7.31 -12.10
C ALA A 353 28.72 7.01 -13.61
N VAL A 354 28.11 7.84 -14.47
CA VAL A 354 28.19 7.68 -15.93
C VAL A 354 29.64 7.88 -16.43
N ILE A 355 30.30 8.95 -15.98
CA ILE A 355 31.70 9.22 -16.37
C ILE A 355 32.63 8.11 -15.86
N GLU A 356 32.41 7.60 -14.65
CA GLU A 356 33.16 6.45 -14.10
C GLU A 356 32.88 5.18 -14.92
N GLY A 357 31.67 4.99 -15.44
CA GLY A 357 31.32 3.85 -16.31
C GLY A 357 32.20 3.84 -17.59
N PHE A 358 32.34 4.97 -18.25
CA PHE A 358 33.27 5.11 -19.39
C PHE A 358 34.74 4.90 -18.97
N ALA A 359 35.16 5.51 -17.87
CA ALA A 359 36.56 5.41 -17.40
C ALA A 359 36.97 3.98 -16.99
N ARG A 360 36.03 3.10 -16.64
CA ARG A 360 36.31 1.69 -16.27
C ARG A 360 36.54 0.79 -17.47
N GLN A 361 36.09 1.14 -18.66
CA GLN A 361 36.23 0.31 -19.85
C GLN A 361 37.68 0.24 -20.34
N GLU A 362 38.58 1.16 -19.88
CA GLU A 362 40.03 1.19 -20.18
C GLU A 362 40.37 1.30 -21.66
N ASP A 363 39.41 1.73 -22.46
CA ASP A 363 39.47 1.84 -23.90
C ASP A 363 39.47 3.33 -24.31
N LYS A 364 40.19 3.65 -25.40
CA LYS A 364 40.29 5.02 -25.91
C LYS A 364 38.97 5.52 -26.50
N GLU A 365 38.19 4.63 -27.09
CA GLU A 365 36.90 4.95 -27.66
C GLU A 365 35.94 5.36 -26.55
N ALA A 366 35.84 4.56 -25.48
CA ALA A 366 35.03 4.86 -24.29
C ALA A 366 35.50 6.17 -23.58
N GLU A 367 36.80 6.45 -23.56
CA GLU A 367 37.30 7.72 -23.02
C GLU A 367 36.82 8.91 -23.86
N GLU A 368 36.85 8.81 -25.20
CA GLU A 368 36.38 9.86 -26.09
C GLU A 368 34.87 10.05 -25.99
N GLU A 369 34.09 8.98 -25.91
CA GLU A 369 32.66 9.03 -25.64
C GLU A 369 32.34 9.71 -24.30
N GLY A 370 33.13 9.41 -23.26
CA GLY A 370 33.03 10.09 -21.97
C GLY A 370 33.28 11.61 -22.06
N LYS A 371 34.26 12.03 -22.88
CA LYS A 371 34.55 13.45 -23.16
C LYS A 371 33.40 14.13 -23.90
N GLN A 372 32.87 13.47 -24.94
CA GLN A 372 31.69 13.95 -25.67
C GLN A 372 30.45 14.06 -24.75
N PHE A 373 30.24 13.07 -23.88
CA PHE A 373 29.17 13.12 -22.89
C PHE A 373 29.28 14.33 -21.96
N VAL A 374 30.49 14.61 -21.43
CA VAL A 374 30.74 15.81 -20.60
C VAL A 374 30.41 17.08 -21.37
N GLU A 375 30.84 17.17 -22.64
CA GLU A 375 30.55 18.33 -23.50
C GLU A 375 29.04 18.53 -23.72
N VAL A 376 28.30 17.45 -24.03
CA VAL A 376 26.85 17.51 -24.21
C VAL A 376 26.15 17.95 -22.88
N MET A 377 26.61 17.42 -21.77
CA MET A 377 26.08 17.77 -20.44
C MET A 377 26.30 19.25 -20.13
N MET A 378 27.50 19.78 -20.42
CA MET A 378 27.81 21.21 -20.27
C MET A 378 26.99 22.08 -21.23
N GLY A 379 26.81 21.64 -22.48
CA GLY A 379 25.92 22.30 -23.45
C GLY A 379 24.46 22.39 -23.00
N LYS A 380 24.03 21.46 -22.15
CA LYS A 380 22.71 21.47 -21.47
C LYS A 380 22.72 22.26 -20.14
N GLY A 381 23.76 22.99 -19.82
CA GLY A 381 23.88 23.84 -18.63
C GLY A 381 24.25 23.15 -17.33
N LEU A 382 24.79 21.92 -17.40
CA LEU A 382 25.30 21.19 -16.24
C LEU A 382 26.84 21.09 -16.30
N GLU A 383 27.51 21.95 -15.55
CA GLU A 383 28.96 21.91 -15.38
C GLU A 383 29.34 20.95 -14.25
N PRO A 384 30.27 19.96 -14.51
CA PRO A 384 30.70 19.01 -13.51
C PRO A 384 31.47 19.70 -12.37
N ASN A 385 31.04 19.49 -11.14
CA ASN A 385 31.75 19.93 -9.96
C ASN A 385 32.82 18.93 -9.55
N VAL A 386 34.08 19.19 -9.92
CA VAL A 386 35.21 18.30 -9.67
C VAL A 386 35.40 17.99 -8.19
N LYS A 387 35.17 18.96 -7.27
CA LYS A 387 35.27 18.72 -5.83
C LYS A 387 34.23 17.74 -5.36
N ALA A 388 32.99 17.88 -5.78
CA ALA A 388 31.91 16.97 -5.45
C ALA A 388 32.14 15.56 -6.06
N MET A 389 32.66 15.50 -7.29
CA MET A 389 33.03 14.23 -7.92
C MET A 389 34.12 13.50 -7.14
N MET A 390 35.13 14.20 -6.65
CA MET A 390 36.20 13.61 -5.84
C MET A 390 35.68 13.02 -4.54
N GLU A 391 34.68 13.62 -3.92
CA GLU A 391 33.98 13.02 -2.75
C GLU A 391 33.28 11.71 -3.12
N VAL A 392 32.58 11.67 -4.26
CA VAL A 392 31.93 10.45 -4.78
C VAL A 392 32.92 9.34 -5.11
N LEU A 393 34.10 9.70 -5.62
CA LEU A 393 35.13 8.77 -6.05
C LEU A 393 36.05 8.30 -4.90
N LYS A 394 35.83 8.76 -3.67
CA LYS A 394 36.59 8.27 -2.51
C LYS A 394 36.54 6.74 -2.41
N GLY A 395 37.71 6.13 -2.26
CA GLY A 395 37.86 4.66 -2.17
C GLY A 395 37.89 3.92 -3.50
N ARG A 396 37.76 4.61 -4.65
CA ARG A 396 37.91 3.99 -5.97
C ARG A 396 39.38 3.78 -6.31
N PRO A 397 39.71 2.84 -7.22
CA PRO A 397 41.06 2.64 -7.71
C PRO A 397 41.66 3.92 -8.30
N LYS A 398 42.92 4.22 -7.96
CA LYS A 398 43.63 5.45 -8.43
C LYS A 398 43.63 5.60 -9.95
N GLY A 399 43.72 4.48 -10.70
CA GLY A 399 43.64 4.48 -12.16
C GLY A 399 42.30 5.01 -12.69
N VAL A 400 41.17 4.55 -12.10
CA VAL A 400 39.83 5.01 -12.47
C VAL A 400 39.66 6.50 -12.15
N ILE A 401 40.05 6.92 -10.94
CA ILE A 401 39.98 8.35 -10.55
C ILE A 401 40.77 9.22 -11.55
N ARG A 402 41.98 8.81 -11.94
CA ARG A 402 42.78 9.56 -12.88
C ARG A 402 42.10 9.69 -14.25
N ARG A 403 41.51 8.61 -14.79
CA ARG A 403 40.77 8.64 -16.06
C ARG A 403 39.52 9.51 -15.98
N VAL A 404 38.69 9.38 -14.91
CA VAL A 404 37.53 10.24 -14.70
C VAL A 404 37.93 11.72 -14.73
N ILE A 405 38.98 12.08 -14.01
CA ILE A 405 39.47 13.47 -13.98
C ILE A 405 40.03 13.90 -15.33
N SER A 406 40.76 13.02 -16.08
CA SER A 406 41.21 13.29 -17.44
C SER A 406 40.06 13.63 -18.38
N ILE A 407 38.99 12.82 -18.36
CA ILE A 407 37.78 13.04 -19.16
C ILE A 407 37.18 14.43 -18.87
N VAL A 408 36.99 14.76 -17.60
CA VAL A 408 36.35 16.02 -17.21
C VAL A 408 37.23 17.23 -17.49
N LEU A 409 38.53 17.20 -17.10
CA LEU A 409 39.41 18.35 -17.26
C LEU A 409 39.76 18.65 -18.73
N SER A 410 39.63 17.66 -19.64
CA SER A 410 39.82 17.90 -21.07
C SER A 410 38.78 18.86 -21.65
N LYS A 411 37.61 19.00 -21.02
CA LYS A 411 36.50 19.87 -21.48
C LYS A 411 36.31 21.13 -20.63
N LEU A 412 36.82 21.15 -19.38
CA LEU A 412 36.77 22.35 -18.53
C LEU A 412 37.87 23.37 -18.84
N LYS A 413 38.91 23.00 -19.63
CA LYS A 413 40.05 23.87 -20.01
C LYS A 413 39.88 24.56 -21.37
N GLY A 414 38.78 24.31 -22.06
CA GLY A 414 38.39 25.02 -23.29
C GLY A 414 37.38 26.08 -22.96
#